data_669a15d548c3347d2cfff6e8cba8db69
#
_entry.id   669a15d548c3347d2cfff6e8cba8db69
#
_cell.length_a   1.000
_cell.length_b   1.000
_cell.length_c   1.000
_cell.angle_alpha   90.00
_cell.angle_beta   90.00
_cell.angle_gamma   90.00
#
_symmetry.space_group_name_H-M   'P 1'
#
loop_
_entity.id
_entity.type
_entity.pdbx_description
1 polymer ?
#
loop_
_entity_poly.entity_id
_entity_poly.type
_entity_poly.pdbx_seq_one_letter_code
_entity_poly.pdbx_strand_id
1 'polypeptide(L)'
;MEPIILNQFKSLENKDKSALFSKIHDSNFSNLKIGIIVLTIIHIPILVLDFLKYNQGLWNTNLGHKYLFQMHLLLYALLFIYSFFFIFFSQKLAKLNLINLFCYSAAFFLQVWCAIFSAIDQMLFGDISIFIISLFCMTVLFKFASSLEFIKLILAELIFLLSVPFFQAVPQRTEGIMLNSVVAVILAFIASRVSYSFKIRELASHRIILRQKEELTAEKEKVENATKDKNEFIANMSHEIQNQMNGVVGILKLVEDTKLSEEQKEYLTIVDSSVKNLLTIISDVLDFTRIQSGITELENASFDLPALIKEILSISSSIASLNNNVVRSSISPNVPSYIFGDRIRLSQILLNLLGNAVKFTKSGTIDVNITLKEKQDLKVVLQFEVKDTGIGIPSARLATIFEMYKKGEISSSREYKGTGLGLAISKRLVEMMCGTIGVQSTEGKGTSFHFTITTEDNDHLLEKKQEVPEQQKPNPKSELVFDRVPLKILLVDDNEINIKLGRKVFEKLGYEVRTAFDGKEAVEICQNNQFDIIFMDLRMPVLNGFEATELINKTKTKPTDKPLIIALTANANSDDREKCLKLGMMDFLLKPLDVSRIKDYIIHITNKYNLNH
;
A
#
# COMPACT_ATOMS: atom_id res chain seq x y z
N MET A 1 -15.05 -26.24 -21.24
CA MET A 1 -13.69 -26.01 -20.64
C MET A 1 -12.61 -27.00 -21.12
N GLU A 2 -12.95 -28.25 -21.46
CA GLU A 2 -11.98 -29.26 -21.93
C GLU A 2 -11.14 -28.90 -23.18
N PRO A 3 -11.71 -28.31 -24.25
CA PRO A 3 -10.91 -27.98 -25.43
C PRO A 3 -9.88 -26.86 -25.19
N ILE A 4 -10.18 -25.95 -24.26
CA ILE A 4 -9.33 -24.76 -24.03
C ILE A 4 -8.01 -25.17 -23.33
N ILE A 5 -8.08 -26.01 -22.30
CA ILE A 5 -6.90 -26.46 -21.55
C ILE A 5 -6.00 -27.37 -22.39
N LEU A 6 -6.61 -28.22 -23.24
CA LEU A 6 -5.86 -29.09 -24.14
C LEU A 6 -5.17 -28.28 -25.26
N ASN A 7 -5.81 -27.25 -25.75
CA ASN A 7 -5.21 -26.32 -26.72
C ASN A 7 -4.11 -25.47 -26.05
N GLN A 8 -4.31 -25.02 -24.81
CA GLN A 8 -3.28 -24.32 -24.04
C GLN A 8 -2.07 -25.20 -23.73
N PHE A 9 -2.29 -26.51 -23.43
CA PHE A 9 -1.18 -27.44 -23.28
C PHE A 9 -0.41 -27.64 -24.59
N LYS A 10 -1.11 -27.72 -25.73
CA LYS A 10 -0.46 -27.79 -27.05
C LYS A 10 0.35 -26.53 -27.38
N SER A 11 -0.08 -25.38 -26.90
CA SER A 11 0.60 -24.08 -27.10
C SER A 11 1.78 -23.83 -26.16
N LEU A 12 2.00 -24.67 -25.11
CA LEU A 12 3.17 -24.55 -24.24
C LEU A 12 4.44 -24.80 -25.03
N GLU A 13 5.48 -24.03 -24.73
CA GLU A 13 6.82 -24.22 -25.28
C GLU A 13 7.38 -25.59 -24.91
N ASN A 14 8.27 -26.13 -25.74
CA ASN A 14 8.88 -27.44 -25.50
C ASN A 14 9.60 -27.53 -24.15
N LYS A 15 10.17 -26.41 -23.67
CA LYS A 15 10.81 -26.30 -22.36
C LYS A 15 9.79 -26.51 -21.21
N ASP A 16 8.62 -25.94 -21.32
CA ASP A 16 7.56 -26.10 -20.32
C ASP A 16 6.96 -27.50 -20.33
N LYS A 17 6.82 -28.10 -21.52
CA LYS A 17 6.40 -29.50 -21.65
C LYS A 17 7.41 -30.44 -20.99
N SER A 18 8.70 -30.25 -21.20
CA SER A 18 9.75 -31.06 -20.58
C SER A 18 9.75 -30.96 -19.05
N ALA A 19 9.54 -29.74 -18.51
CA ALA A 19 9.41 -29.51 -17.07
C ALA A 19 8.18 -30.18 -16.46
N LEU A 20 7.06 -30.22 -17.21
CA LEU A 20 5.84 -30.93 -16.79
C LEU A 20 6.06 -32.44 -16.71
N PHE A 21 6.72 -33.01 -17.72
CA PHE A 21 7.05 -34.46 -17.73
C PHE A 21 8.00 -34.81 -16.59
N SER A 22 9.00 -33.98 -16.31
CA SER A 22 9.89 -34.17 -15.16
C SER A 22 9.10 -34.29 -13.85
N LYS A 23 8.12 -33.41 -13.60
CA LYS A 23 7.28 -33.48 -12.39
C LYS A 23 6.46 -34.75 -12.28
N ILE A 24 6.00 -35.32 -13.41
CA ILE A 24 5.32 -36.61 -13.42
C ILE A 24 6.28 -37.73 -13.02
N HIS A 25 7.51 -37.70 -13.55
CA HIS A 25 8.55 -38.67 -13.22
C HIS A 25 8.90 -38.62 -11.74
N ASP A 26 9.05 -37.41 -11.16
CA ASP A 26 9.31 -37.20 -9.74
C ASP A 26 8.16 -37.72 -8.87
N SER A 27 6.91 -37.52 -9.30
CA SER A 27 5.73 -38.05 -8.63
C SER A 27 5.71 -39.58 -8.66
N ASN A 28 6.00 -40.21 -9.82
CA ASN A 28 6.08 -41.67 -9.93
C ASN A 28 7.17 -42.24 -9.02
N PHE A 29 8.31 -41.57 -8.95
CA PHE A 29 9.42 -41.99 -8.09
C PHE A 29 9.08 -41.89 -6.60
N SER A 30 8.40 -40.84 -6.16
CA SER A 30 7.91 -40.70 -4.80
C SER A 30 6.89 -41.78 -4.45
N ASN A 31 5.96 -42.06 -5.37
CA ASN A 31 4.95 -43.12 -5.17
C ASN A 31 5.60 -44.51 -5.09
N LEU A 32 6.64 -44.78 -5.87
CA LEU A 32 7.39 -46.02 -5.79
C LEU A 32 8.04 -46.20 -4.42
N LYS A 33 8.64 -45.15 -3.87
CA LYS A 33 9.24 -45.15 -2.53
C LYS A 33 8.22 -45.57 -1.46
N ILE A 34 7.06 -44.91 -1.47
CA ILE A 34 5.98 -45.19 -0.53
C ILE A 34 5.48 -46.61 -0.74
N GLY A 35 5.25 -47.03 -1.99
CA GLY A 35 4.78 -48.37 -2.34
C GLY A 35 5.70 -49.50 -1.85
N ILE A 36 7.01 -49.35 -2.03
CA ILE A 36 8.00 -50.32 -1.53
C ILE A 36 7.91 -50.46 0.00
N ILE A 37 7.85 -49.35 0.74
CA ILE A 37 7.76 -49.35 2.21
C ILE A 37 6.48 -50.06 2.66
N VAL A 38 5.33 -49.67 2.10
CA VAL A 38 4.02 -50.20 2.46
C VAL A 38 3.94 -51.68 2.16
N LEU A 39 4.36 -52.12 0.97
CA LEU A 39 4.36 -53.52 0.59
C LEU A 39 5.28 -54.35 1.49
N THR A 40 6.47 -53.84 1.83
CA THR A 40 7.38 -54.57 2.75
C THR A 40 6.74 -54.76 4.11
N ILE A 41 6.10 -53.75 4.69
CA ILE A 41 5.45 -53.82 6.00
C ILE A 41 4.27 -54.81 5.98
N ILE A 42 3.42 -54.77 4.95
CA ILE A 42 2.23 -55.60 4.85
C ILE A 42 2.60 -57.10 4.66
N HIS A 43 3.68 -57.40 3.95
CA HIS A 43 4.06 -58.76 3.65
C HIS A 43 4.77 -59.49 4.80
N ILE A 44 5.33 -58.79 5.79
CA ILE A 44 5.97 -59.45 6.95
C ILE A 44 5.01 -60.43 7.68
N PRO A 45 3.78 -59.99 8.07
CA PRO A 45 2.82 -60.91 8.68
C PRO A 45 2.44 -62.10 7.79
N ILE A 46 2.37 -61.87 6.47
CA ILE A 46 1.99 -62.90 5.51
C ILE A 46 3.04 -64.03 5.48
N LEU A 47 4.34 -63.67 5.43
CA LEU A 47 5.43 -64.67 5.51
C LEU A 47 5.42 -65.44 6.80
N VAL A 48 5.11 -64.78 7.92
CA VAL A 48 4.99 -65.50 9.22
C VAL A 48 3.85 -66.50 9.17
N LEU A 49 2.70 -66.14 8.60
CA LEU A 49 1.58 -67.06 8.43
C LEU A 49 1.90 -68.26 7.52
N ASP A 50 2.61 -68.03 6.44
CA ASP A 50 3.03 -69.08 5.53
C ASP A 50 4.05 -70.03 6.18
N PHE A 51 4.95 -69.53 7.01
CA PHE A 51 5.86 -70.33 7.80
C PHE A 51 5.13 -71.17 8.83
N LEU A 52 4.08 -70.64 9.49
CA LEU A 52 3.22 -71.41 10.40
C LEU A 52 2.49 -72.52 9.67
N LYS A 53 1.99 -72.30 8.46
CA LYS A 53 1.36 -73.34 7.61
C LYS A 53 2.35 -74.45 7.23
N TYR A 54 3.63 -74.11 6.98
CA TYR A 54 4.71 -75.05 6.77
C TYR A 54 4.87 -76.00 7.99
N ASN A 55 4.98 -75.46 9.19
CA ASN A 55 5.14 -76.19 10.43
C ASN A 55 3.94 -77.07 10.76
N GLN A 56 2.76 -76.72 10.26
CA GLN A 56 1.52 -77.57 10.40
C GLN A 56 1.45 -78.68 9.35
N GLY A 57 2.46 -78.81 8.46
CA GLY A 57 2.48 -79.87 7.44
C GLY A 57 1.54 -79.66 6.25
N LEU A 58 0.90 -78.45 6.16
CA LEU A 58 -0.06 -78.12 5.10
C LEU A 58 0.56 -78.10 3.70
N TRP A 59 1.86 -77.93 3.59
CA TRP A 59 2.58 -77.97 2.30
C TRP A 59 2.60 -79.38 1.69
N ASN A 60 2.49 -80.45 2.49
CA ASN A 60 2.46 -81.79 2.01
C ASN A 60 1.04 -82.25 1.57
N THR A 61 0.02 -81.51 2.04
CA THR A 61 -1.38 -81.80 1.69
C THR A 61 -1.85 -81.05 0.45
N ASN A 62 -1.30 -79.85 0.18
CA ASN A 62 -1.64 -79.05 -1.01
C ASN A 62 -0.40 -78.25 -1.54
N LEU A 63 0.01 -78.59 -2.74
CA LEU A 63 1.15 -77.95 -3.42
C LEU A 63 0.96 -76.40 -3.60
N GLY A 64 -0.28 -75.90 -3.65
CA GLY A 64 -0.61 -74.51 -3.75
C GLY A 64 0.01 -73.65 -2.63
N HIS A 65 0.01 -74.13 -1.38
CA HIS A 65 0.66 -73.42 -0.26
C HIS A 65 2.15 -73.25 -0.44
N LYS A 66 2.83 -74.26 -0.99
CA LYS A 66 4.26 -74.25 -1.29
C LYS A 66 4.57 -73.25 -2.36
N TYR A 67 3.80 -73.18 -3.44
CA TYR A 67 3.99 -72.25 -4.52
C TYR A 67 3.72 -70.80 -4.09
N LEU A 68 2.68 -70.56 -3.30
CA LEU A 68 2.40 -69.22 -2.77
C LEU A 68 3.54 -68.70 -1.89
N PHE A 69 4.08 -69.55 -1.00
CA PHE A 69 5.25 -69.16 -0.22
C PHE A 69 6.47 -68.80 -1.10
N GLN A 70 6.74 -69.56 -2.14
CA GLN A 70 7.81 -69.25 -3.09
C GLN A 70 7.57 -67.92 -3.78
N MET A 71 6.33 -67.60 -4.11
CA MET A 71 5.97 -66.31 -4.70
C MET A 71 6.15 -65.14 -3.72
N HIS A 72 5.83 -65.32 -2.44
CA HIS A 72 6.11 -64.33 -1.40
C HIS A 72 7.60 -64.09 -1.24
N LEU A 73 8.45 -65.14 -1.24
CA LEU A 73 9.90 -65.00 -1.22
C LEU A 73 10.44 -64.26 -2.44
N LEU A 74 9.90 -64.53 -3.63
CA LEU A 74 10.26 -63.81 -4.85
C LEU A 74 9.92 -62.35 -4.74
N LEU A 75 8.74 -61.99 -4.19
CA LEU A 75 8.37 -60.58 -3.98
C LEU A 75 9.36 -59.87 -3.05
N TYR A 76 9.78 -60.52 -1.95
CA TYR A 76 10.78 -59.96 -1.04
C TYR A 76 12.12 -59.74 -1.73
N ALA A 77 12.56 -60.67 -2.55
CA ALA A 77 13.79 -60.51 -3.33
C ALA A 77 13.68 -59.30 -4.28
N LEU A 78 12.55 -59.16 -4.97
CA LEU A 78 12.29 -58.01 -5.82
C LEU A 78 12.25 -56.69 -5.05
N LEU A 79 11.50 -56.62 -3.96
CA LEU A 79 11.43 -55.44 -3.10
C LEU A 79 12.79 -55.07 -2.54
N PHE A 80 13.62 -56.04 -2.16
CA PHE A 80 14.98 -55.81 -1.70
C PHE A 80 15.86 -55.23 -2.81
N ILE A 81 15.81 -55.79 -4.03
CA ILE A 81 16.57 -55.30 -5.20
C ILE A 81 16.19 -53.86 -5.52
N TYR A 82 14.87 -53.58 -5.60
CA TYR A 82 14.41 -52.21 -5.89
C TYR A 82 14.74 -51.23 -4.76
N SER A 83 14.67 -51.67 -3.48
CA SER A 83 15.10 -50.85 -2.34
C SER A 83 16.59 -50.55 -2.38
N PHE A 84 17.41 -51.55 -2.68
CA PHE A 84 18.87 -51.39 -2.83
C PHE A 84 19.21 -50.37 -3.92
N PHE A 85 18.65 -50.56 -5.11
CA PHE A 85 18.87 -49.61 -6.21
C PHE A 85 18.35 -48.19 -5.87
N PHE A 86 17.23 -48.10 -5.17
CA PHE A 86 16.67 -46.84 -4.72
C PHE A 86 17.62 -46.12 -3.76
N ILE A 87 18.12 -46.81 -2.74
CA ILE A 87 18.97 -46.20 -1.71
C ILE A 87 20.35 -45.75 -2.30
N PHE A 88 20.99 -46.65 -3.06
CA PHE A 88 22.37 -46.44 -3.50
C PHE A 88 22.51 -45.70 -4.84
N PHE A 89 21.52 -45.79 -5.71
CA PHE A 89 21.62 -45.29 -7.09
C PHE A 89 20.57 -44.23 -7.46
N SER A 90 19.71 -43.78 -6.58
CA SER A 90 18.64 -42.83 -6.90
C SER A 90 19.16 -41.52 -7.53
N GLN A 91 20.26 -40.95 -7.01
CA GLN A 91 20.89 -39.74 -7.57
C GLN A 91 21.49 -39.98 -8.95
N LYS A 92 22.06 -41.14 -9.18
CA LYS A 92 22.67 -41.51 -10.46
C LYS A 92 21.58 -41.79 -11.52
N LEU A 93 20.49 -42.41 -11.14
CA LEU A 93 19.30 -42.62 -11.99
C LEU A 93 18.68 -41.30 -12.41
N ALA A 94 18.61 -40.33 -11.50
CA ALA A 94 18.14 -38.99 -11.78
C ALA A 94 19.01 -38.26 -12.82
N LYS A 95 20.32 -38.31 -12.64
CA LYS A 95 21.29 -37.70 -13.59
C LYS A 95 21.23 -38.31 -14.98
N LEU A 96 20.93 -39.59 -15.10
CA LEU A 96 20.84 -40.33 -16.36
C LEU A 96 19.45 -40.31 -17.00
N ASN A 97 18.47 -39.57 -16.43
CA ASN A 97 17.06 -39.55 -16.85
C ASN A 97 16.41 -40.96 -16.90
N LEU A 98 16.91 -41.92 -16.11
CA LEU A 98 16.42 -43.29 -16.07
C LEU A 98 15.35 -43.57 -15.00
N ILE A 99 14.98 -42.55 -14.23
CA ILE A 99 13.96 -42.68 -13.16
C ILE A 99 12.66 -43.26 -13.70
N ASN A 100 12.16 -42.77 -14.82
CA ASN A 100 10.90 -43.22 -15.39
C ASN A 100 10.98 -44.72 -15.82
N LEU A 101 12.07 -45.12 -16.43
CA LEU A 101 12.31 -46.50 -16.81
C LEU A 101 12.40 -47.43 -15.57
N PHE A 102 13.04 -46.93 -14.51
CA PHE A 102 13.14 -47.64 -13.24
C PHE A 102 11.75 -47.83 -12.58
N CYS A 103 10.95 -46.76 -12.50
CA CYS A 103 9.58 -46.83 -12.00
C CYS A 103 8.68 -47.74 -12.87
N TYR A 104 8.84 -47.68 -14.19
CA TYR A 104 8.10 -48.52 -15.11
C TYR A 104 8.46 -49.99 -14.91
N SER A 105 9.74 -50.35 -14.80
CA SER A 105 10.18 -51.73 -14.56
C SER A 105 9.66 -52.27 -13.24
N ALA A 106 9.71 -51.49 -12.16
CA ALA A 106 9.18 -51.86 -10.86
C ALA A 106 7.67 -52.13 -10.91
N ALA A 107 6.90 -51.25 -11.53
CA ALA A 107 5.47 -51.41 -11.71
C ALA A 107 5.13 -52.64 -12.58
N PHE A 108 5.89 -52.88 -13.63
CA PHE A 108 5.72 -54.05 -14.51
C PHE A 108 5.99 -55.37 -13.77
N PHE A 109 7.14 -55.49 -13.10
CA PHE A 109 7.48 -56.70 -12.36
C PHE A 109 6.50 -56.97 -11.23
N LEU A 110 6.04 -55.96 -10.49
CA LEU A 110 5.04 -56.17 -9.45
C LEU A 110 3.71 -56.64 -10.04
N GLN A 111 3.32 -56.15 -11.19
CA GLN A 111 2.09 -56.56 -11.88
C GLN A 111 2.15 -57.98 -12.40
N VAL A 112 3.27 -58.38 -13.00
CA VAL A 112 3.56 -59.76 -13.41
C VAL A 112 3.54 -60.70 -12.21
N TRP A 113 4.18 -60.31 -11.09
CA TRP A 113 4.14 -61.07 -9.86
C TRP A 113 2.68 -61.29 -9.37
N CYS A 114 1.86 -60.23 -9.34
CA CYS A 114 0.44 -60.36 -8.97
C CYS A 114 -0.34 -61.26 -9.91
N ALA A 115 -0.05 -61.22 -11.21
CA ALA A 115 -0.68 -62.11 -12.20
C ALA A 115 -0.39 -63.58 -11.94
N ILE A 116 0.89 -63.95 -11.75
CA ILE A 116 1.31 -65.35 -11.46
C ILE A 116 0.82 -65.77 -10.08
N PHE A 117 0.92 -64.91 -9.07
CA PHE A 117 0.43 -65.18 -7.72
C PHE A 117 -1.07 -65.49 -7.74
N SER A 118 -1.89 -64.67 -8.39
CA SER A 118 -3.32 -64.88 -8.51
C SER A 118 -3.67 -66.12 -9.33
N ALA A 119 -2.85 -66.52 -10.31
CA ALA A 119 -3.03 -67.77 -11.02
C ALA A 119 -2.77 -68.98 -10.12
N ILE A 120 -1.73 -68.99 -9.28
CA ILE A 120 -1.43 -70.03 -8.29
C ILE A 120 -2.51 -70.10 -7.21
N ASP A 121 -3.05 -68.96 -6.79
CA ASP A 121 -4.13 -68.89 -5.80
C ASP A 121 -5.39 -69.64 -6.24
N GLN A 122 -5.56 -69.87 -7.53
CA GLN A 122 -6.63 -70.67 -8.08
C GLN A 122 -6.59 -72.12 -7.54
N MET A 123 -5.41 -72.64 -7.14
CA MET A 123 -5.29 -73.97 -6.53
C MET A 123 -5.91 -74.05 -5.13
N LEU A 124 -6.02 -72.93 -4.43
CA LEU A 124 -6.46 -72.87 -3.04
C LEU A 124 -7.85 -72.26 -2.88
N PHE A 125 -8.01 -71.03 -3.38
CA PHE A 125 -9.16 -70.17 -3.10
C PHE A 125 -10.02 -69.87 -4.35
N GLY A 126 -9.43 -69.91 -5.53
CA GLY A 126 -10.12 -69.59 -6.80
C GLY A 126 -10.47 -68.14 -6.95
N ASP A 127 -9.67 -67.21 -6.36
CA ASP A 127 -9.91 -65.78 -6.37
C ASP A 127 -8.89 -65.03 -7.25
N ILE A 128 -9.35 -63.98 -7.94
CA ILE A 128 -8.54 -63.09 -8.78
C ILE A 128 -8.44 -61.67 -8.21
N SER A 129 -8.94 -61.44 -7.01
CA SER A 129 -9.01 -60.12 -6.39
C SER A 129 -7.65 -59.44 -6.32
N ILE A 130 -6.58 -60.18 -6.00
CA ILE A 130 -5.22 -59.63 -5.90
C ILE A 130 -4.76 -59.08 -7.26
N PHE A 131 -5.02 -59.82 -8.33
CA PHE A 131 -4.67 -59.34 -9.68
C PHE A 131 -5.45 -58.09 -10.07
N ILE A 132 -6.76 -58.09 -9.86
CA ILE A 132 -7.65 -56.95 -10.14
C ILE A 132 -7.22 -55.73 -9.31
N ILE A 133 -7.03 -55.88 -8.01
CA ILE A 133 -6.61 -54.80 -7.11
C ILE A 133 -5.26 -54.24 -7.58
N SER A 134 -4.30 -55.07 -7.95
CA SER A 134 -3.01 -54.65 -8.43
C SER A 134 -3.10 -53.83 -9.72
N LEU A 135 -3.97 -54.25 -10.66
CA LEU A 135 -4.19 -53.49 -11.90
C LEU A 135 -4.63 -52.04 -11.60
N PHE A 136 -5.63 -51.86 -10.75
CA PHE A 136 -6.14 -50.54 -10.38
C PHE A 136 -5.16 -49.75 -9.52
N CYS A 137 -4.53 -50.34 -8.51
CA CYS A 137 -3.55 -49.67 -7.67
C CYS A 137 -2.38 -49.11 -8.53
N MET A 138 -1.84 -49.94 -9.45
CA MET A 138 -0.73 -49.50 -10.30
C MET A 138 -1.13 -48.38 -11.25
N THR A 139 -2.37 -48.36 -11.78
CA THR A 139 -2.86 -47.29 -12.67
C THR A 139 -3.12 -46.00 -11.91
N VAL A 140 -3.48 -46.05 -10.63
CA VAL A 140 -3.71 -44.86 -9.81
C VAL A 140 -2.38 -44.30 -9.28
N LEU A 141 -1.46 -45.13 -8.84
CA LEU A 141 -0.19 -44.74 -8.24
C LEU A 141 0.81 -44.20 -9.28
N PHE A 142 0.87 -44.81 -10.46
CA PHE A 142 1.84 -44.44 -11.48
C PHE A 142 1.18 -43.84 -12.71
N LYS A 143 1.78 -42.76 -13.22
CA LYS A 143 1.29 -42.02 -14.37
C LYS A 143 2.26 -42.21 -15.54
N PHE A 144 2.04 -43.25 -16.36
CA PHE A 144 2.84 -43.51 -17.55
C PHE A 144 2.15 -43.06 -18.83
N ALA A 145 2.96 -42.84 -19.87
CA ALA A 145 2.44 -42.58 -21.21
C ALA A 145 1.56 -43.75 -21.67
N SER A 146 0.49 -43.44 -22.44
CA SER A 146 -0.53 -44.43 -22.80
C SER A 146 -0.01 -45.69 -23.50
N SER A 147 1.03 -45.54 -24.33
CA SER A 147 1.64 -46.69 -25.04
C SER A 147 2.36 -47.65 -24.08
N LEU A 148 3.13 -47.08 -23.14
CA LEU A 148 3.85 -47.91 -22.13
C LEU A 148 2.86 -48.60 -21.17
N GLU A 149 1.81 -47.90 -20.75
CA GLU A 149 0.80 -48.45 -19.86
C GLU A 149 0.04 -49.57 -20.54
N PHE A 150 -0.36 -49.38 -21.80
CA PHE A 150 -1.04 -50.40 -22.59
C PHE A 150 -0.20 -51.67 -22.74
N ILE A 151 1.09 -51.52 -23.10
CA ILE A 151 2.02 -52.66 -23.25
C ILE A 151 2.14 -53.42 -21.91
N LYS A 152 2.30 -52.71 -20.81
CA LYS A 152 2.42 -53.31 -19.46
C LYS A 152 1.19 -54.13 -19.08
N LEU A 153 0.01 -53.55 -19.28
CA LEU A 153 -1.26 -54.20 -18.96
C LEU A 153 -1.51 -55.45 -19.82
N ILE A 154 -1.25 -55.37 -21.12
CA ILE A 154 -1.41 -56.53 -22.06
C ILE A 154 -0.43 -57.65 -21.73
N LEU A 155 0.85 -57.34 -21.42
CA LEU A 155 1.82 -58.36 -21.06
C LEU A 155 1.47 -59.04 -19.74
N ALA A 156 1.02 -58.29 -18.74
CA ALA A 156 0.56 -58.86 -17.46
C ALA A 156 -0.67 -59.78 -17.66
N GLU A 157 -1.63 -59.31 -18.47
CA GLU A 157 -2.83 -60.12 -18.80
C GLU A 157 -2.46 -61.38 -19.57
N LEU A 158 -1.59 -61.30 -20.55
CA LEU A 158 -1.14 -62.46 -21.32
C LEU A 158 -0.50 -63.52 -20.41
N ILE A 159 0.37 -63.09 -19.48
CA ILE A 159 1.00 -63.96 -18.50
C ILE A 159 -0.09 -64.61 -17.60
N PHE A 160 -1.07 -63.82 -17.14
CA PHE A 160 -2.17 -64.34 -16.32
C PHE A 160 -3.01 -65.40 -17.08
N LEU A 161 -3.48 -65.08 -18.29
CA LEU A 161 -4.28 -65.97 -19.13
C LEU A 161 -3.54 -67.24 -19.49
N LEU A 162 -2.24 -67.21 -19.73
CA LEU A 162 -1.42 -68.40 -19.97
C LEU A 162 -1.20 -69.25 -18.71
N SER A 163 -1.18 -68.62 -17.53
CA SER A 163 -0.89 -69.28 -16.26
C SER A 163 -2.14 -69.95 -15.66
N VAL A 164 -3.33 -69.34 -15.75
CA VAL A 164 -4.57 -69.81 -15.11
C VAL A 164 -4.92 -71.27 -15.46
N PRO A 165 -4.87 -71.74 -16.73
CA PRO A 165 -5.22 -73.14 -17.07
C PRO A 165 -4.34 -74.20 -16.39
N PHE A 166 -3.09 -73.82 -15.99
CA PHE A 166 -2.21 -74.74 -15.29
C PHE A 166 -2.56 -74.95 -13.82
N PHE A 167 -3.22 -73.98 -13.21
CA PHE A 167 -3.49 -73.94 -11.77
C PHE A 167 -4.98 -74.13 -11.42
N GLN A 168 -5.91 -73.85 -12.39
CA GLN A 168 -7.34 -74.03 -12.20
C GLN A 168 -7.84 -75.36 -12.80
N ALA A 169 -8.30 -76.27 -11.95
CA ALA A 169 -8.74 -77.63 -12.36
C ALA A 169 -10.16 -77.65 -12.94
N VAL A 170 -10.98 -76.63 -12.71
CA VAL A 170 -12.40 -76.60 -13.12
C VAL A 170 -12.58 -75.79 -14.38
N PRO A 171 -12.86 -76.34 -15.56
CA PRO A 171 -12.91 -75.59 -16.85
C PRO A 171 -13.91 -74.46 -16.86
N GLN A 172 -15.11 -74.60 -16.34
CA GLN A 172 -16.15 -73.57 -16.28
C GLN A 172 -15.72 -72.36 -15.46
N ARG A 173 -14.92 -72.57 -14.37
CA ARG A 173 -14.34 -71.47 -13.60
C ARG A 173 -13.23 -70.74 -14.38
N THR A 174 -12.45 -71.48 -15.14
CA THR A 174 -11.37 -70.93 -15.98
C THR A 174 -11.90 -69.93 -16.98
N GLU A 175 -13.00 -70.24 -17.67
CA GLU A 175 -13.63 -69.30 -18.64
C GLU A 175 -14.13 -68.01 -17.95
N GLY A 176 -14.80 -68.13 -16.81
CA GLY A 176 -15.28 -66.96 -16.04
C GLY A 176 -14.15 -66.09 -15.52
N ILE A 177 -13.07 -66.68 -15.02
CA ILE A 177 -11.88 -65.99 -14.54
C ILE A 177 -11.20 -65.24 -15.67
N MET A 178 -11.02 -65.87 -16.84
CA MET A 178 -10.42 -65.24 -18.02
C MET A 178 -11.24 -64.08 -18.53
N LEU A 179 -12.56 -64.20 -18.59
CA LEU A 179 -13.45 -63.12 -18.99
C LEU A 179 -13.36 -61.91 -18.04
N ASN A 180 -13.42 -62.17 -16.74
CA ASN A 180 -13.35 -61.13 -15.71
C ASN A 180 -12.00 -60.40 -15.71
N SER A 181 -10.90 -61.10 -15.96
CA SER A 181 -9.57 -60.48 -16.04
C SER A 181 -9.45 -59.54 -17.25
N VAL A 182 -9.96 -59.97 -18.41
CA VAL A 182 -9.98 -59.11 -19.60
C VAL A 182 -10.80 -57.82 -19.37
N VAL A 183 -11.97 -57.94 -18.75
CA VAL A 183 -12.80 -56.78 -18.39
C VAL A 183 -12.04 -55.87 -17.41
N ALA A 184 -11.39 -56.46 -16.39
CA ALA A 184 -10.62 -55.69 -15.43
C ALA A 184 -9.45 -54.91 -16.08
N VAL A 185 -8.74 -55.52 -17.02
CA VAL A 185 -7.64 -54.84 -17.77
C VAL A 185 -8.17 -53.68 -18.61
N ILE A 186 -9.30 -53.84 -19.28
CA ILE A 186 -9.92 -52.74 -20.05
C ILE A 186 -10.28 -51.59 -19.11
N LEU A 187 -10.94 -51.88 -17.99
CA LEU A 187 -11.31 -50.86 -17.02
C LEU A 187 -10.07 -50.17 -16.40
N ALA A 188 -9.03 -50.94 -16.07
CA ALA A 188 -7.78 -50.40 -15.58
C ALA A 188 -7.09 -49.50 -16.58
N PHE A 189 -7.09 -49.84 -17.88
CA PHE A 189 -6.57 -48.98 -18.93
C PHE A 189 -7.35 -47.67 -19.05
N ILE A 190 -8.68 -47.73 -19.02
CA ILE A 190 -9.52 -46.50 -19.03
C ILE A 190 -9.20 -45.64 -17.80
N ALA A 191 -9.14 -46.23 -16.60
CA ALA A 191 -8.81 -45.53 -15.35
C ALA A 191 -7.43 -44.86 -15.43
N SER A 192 -6.42 -45.56 -15.99
CA SER A 192 -5.10 -45.03 -16.24
C SER A 192 -5.13 -43.78 -17.15
N ARG A 193 -5.87 -43.87 -18.26
CA ARG A 193 -6.02 -42.75 -19.21
C ARG A 193 -6.63 -41.52 -18.57
N VAL A 194 -7.71 -41.72 -17.82
CA VAL A 194 -8.39 -40.65 -17.09
C VAL A 194 -7.43 -40.04 -16.05
N SER A 195 -6.81 -40.88 -15.22
CA SER A 195 -5.88 -40.43 -14.17
C SER A 195 -4.66 -39.66 -14.72
N TYR A 196 -4.06 -40.15 -15.82
CA TYR A 196 -2.97 -39.46 -16.49
C TYR A 196 -3.41 -38.09 -17.06
N SER A 197 -4.57 -38.05 -17.72
CA SER A 197 -5.10 -36.81 -18.27
C SER A 197 -5.40 -35.77 -17.21
N PHE A 198 -5.94 -36.18 -16.05
CA PHE A 198 -6.17 -35.29 -14.92
C PHE A 198 -4.86 -34.69 -14.40
N LYS A 199 -3.81 -35.52 -14.25
CA LYS A 199 -2.50 -35.04 -13.76
C LYS A 199 -1.86 -34.03 -14.71
N ILE A 200 -1.92 -34.28 -16.01
CA ILE A 200 -1.44 -33.34 -17.01
C ILE A 200 -2.19 -32.01 -16.94
N ARG A 201 -3.53 -32.06 -16.82
CA ARG A 201 -4.36 -30.85 -16.70
C ARG A 201 -4.06 -30.05 -15.44
N GLU A 202 -3.95 -30.71 -14.31
CA GLU A 202 -3.58 -30.09 -13.03
C GLU A 202 -2.25 -29.32 -13.14
N LEU A 203 -1.21 -29.98 -13.64
CA LEU A 203 0.11 -29.39 -13.78
C LEU A 203 0.13 -28.24 -14.79
N ALA A 204 -0.58 -28.38 -15.92
CA ALA A 204 -0.68 -27.32 -16.93
C ALA A 204 -1.41 -26.08 -16.39
N SER A 205 -2.54 -26.27 -15.70
CA SER A 205 -3.29 -25.17 -15.08
C SER A 205 -2.45 -24.43 -14.04
N HIS A 206 -1.74 -25.16 -13.20
CA HIS A 206 -0.86 -24.57 -12.19
C HIS A 206 0.24 -23.70 -12.84
N ARG A 207 0.83 -24.16 -13.95
CA ARG A 207 1.86 -23.40 -14.67
C ARG A 207 1.32 -22.12 -15.29
N ILE A 208 0.13 -22.19 -15.88
CA ILE A 208 -0.55 -21.03 -16.47
C ILE A 208 -0.85 -19.98 -15.38
N ILE A 209 -1.39 -20.41 -14.24
CA ILE A 209 -1.68 -19.52 -13.11
C ILE A 209 -0.41 -18.82 -12.59
N LEU A 210 0.70 -19.56 -12.46
CA LEU A 210 1.97 -18.96 -12.03
C LEU A 210 2.45 -17.88 -13.01
N ARG A 211 2.39 -18.17 -14.32
CA ARG A 211 2.79 -17.20 -15.35
C ARG A 211 1.91 -15.95 -15.33
N GLN A 212 0.60 -16.12 -15.26
CA GLN A 212 -0.33 -14.99 -15.16
C GLN A 212 -0.09 -14.14 -13.91
N LYS A 213 0.26 -14.79 -12.79
CA LYS A 213 0.61 -14.09 -11.55
C LYS A 213 1.88 -13.26 -11.71
N GLU A 214 2.90 -13.81 -12.37
CA GLU A 214 4.16 -13.09 -12.64
C GLU A 214 3.92 -11.88 -13.56
N GLU A 215 3.17 -12.05 -14.64
CA GLU A 215 2.80 -10.98 -15.58
C GLU A 215 2.00 -9.87 -14.87
N LEU A 216 0.98 -10.24 -14.08
CA LEU A 216 0.17 -9.28 -13.32
C LEU A 216 1.00 -8.51 -12.27
N THR A 217 1.94 -9.19 -11.61
CA THR A 217 2.81 -8.54 -10.63
C THR A 217 3.73 -7.51 -11.31
N ALA A 218 4.31 -7.86 -12.46
CA ALA A 218 5.15 -6.96 -13.23
C ALA A 218 4.37 -5.75 -13.79
N GLU A 219 3.12 -5.97 -14.22
CA GLU A 219 2.25 -4.89 -14.69
C GLU A 219 1.85 -3.95 -13.55
N LYS A 220 1.49 -4.52 -12.39
CA LYS A 220 1.18 -3.75 -11.19
C LYS A 220 2.35 -2.85 -10.77
N GLU A 221 3.57 -3.40 -10.74
CA GLU A 221 4.77 -2.65 -10.37
C GLU A 221 5.05 -1.49 -11.35
N LYS A 222 4.85 -1.70 -12.66
CA LYS A 222 4.95 -0.63 -13.66
C LYS A 222 3.95 0.50 -13.42
N VAL A 223 2.69 0.17 -13.10
CA VAL A 223 1.65 1.16 -12.82
C VAL A 223 1.95 1.93 -11.53
N GLU A 224 2.42 1.25 -10.48
CA GLU A 224 2.81 1.88 -9.21
C GLU A 224 3.97 2.85 -9.41
N ASN A 225 5.02 2.45 -10.13
CA ASN A 225 6.16 3.31 -10.44
C ASN A 225 5.75 4.53 -11.29
N ALA A 226 4.98 4.32 -12.36
CA ALA A 226 4.49 5.43 -13.18
C ALA A 226 3.62 6.42 -12.39
N THR A 227 2.83 5.91 -11.44
CA THR A 227 2.01 6.76 -10.55
C THR A 227 2.88 7.56 -9.59
N LYS A 228 3.93 6.94 -9.03
CA LYS A 228 4.90 7.60 -8.16
C LYS A 228 5.64 8.71 -8.91
N ASP A 229 6.18 8.42 -10.09
CA ASP A 229 6.90 9.39 -10.92
C ASP A 229 6.01 10.59 -11.28
N LYS A 230 4.75 10.32 -11.66
CA LYS A 230 3.76 11.37 -11.94
C LYS A 230 3.52 12.27 -10.72
N ASN A 231 3.38 11.68 -9.53
CA ASN A 231 3.13 12.42 -8.30
C ASN A 231 4.33 13.28 -7.90
N GLU A 232 5.54 12.73 -8.02
CA GLU A 232 6.78 13.45 -7.76
C GLU A 232 6.97 14.62 -8.75
N PHE A 233 6.68 14.40 -10.03
CA PHE A 233 6.71 15.46 -11.05
C PHE A 233 5.75 16.60 -10.71
N ILE A 234 4.50 16.29 -10.34
CA ILE A 234 3.49 17.30 -9.97
C ILE A 234 3.94 18.06 -8.71
N ALA A 235 4.48 17.37 -7.70
CA ALA A 235 4.95 18.01 -6.48
C ALA A 235 6.10 19.00 -6.77
N ASN A 236 7.07 18.59 -7.59
CA ASN A 236 8.21 19.41 -7.96
C ASN A 236 7.80 20.62 -8.79
N MET A 237 6.96 20.42 -9.82
CA MET A 237 6.45 21.50 -10.66
C MET A 237 5.68 22.55 -9.86
N SER A 238 4.89 22.12 -8.90
CA SER A 238 4.12 23.05 -8.09
C SER A 238 4.96 23.85 -7.13
N HIS A 239 5.98 23.23 -6.54
CA HIS A 239 6.93 23.96 -5.72
C HIS A 239 7.66 25.02 -6.54
N GLU A 240 8.03 24.69 -7.78
CA GLU A 240 8.68 25.64 -8.69
C GLU A 240 7.75 26.78 -9.09
N ILE A 241 6.48 26.47 -9.43
CA ILE A 241 5.49 27.51 -9.75
C ILE A 241 5.22 28.40 -8.52
N GLN A 242 5.09 27.83 -7.31
CA GLN A 242 4.92 28.63 -6.08
C GLN A 242 6.10 29.57 -5.85
N ASN A 243 7.33 29.10 -6.07
CA ASN A 243 8.53 29.94 -5.93
C ASN A 243 8.53 31.11 -6.91
N GLN A 244 8.20 30.88 -8.18
CA GLN A 244 8.10 31.93 -9.19
C GLN A 244 6.99 32.93 -8.85
N MET A 245 5.84 32.48 -8.43
CA MET A 245 4.72 33.35 -8.06
C MET A 245 5.01 34.16 -6.80
N ASN A 246 5.67 33.56 -5.80
CA ASN A 246 6.12 34.31 -4.62
C ASN A 246 7.12 35.40 -4.98
N GLY A 247 8.00 35.17 -5.97
CA GLY A 247 8.86 36.19 -6.55
C GLY A 247 8.06 37.35 -7.15
N VAL A 248 7.01 37.05 -7.92
CA VAL A 248 6.12 38.08 -8.50
C VAL A 248 5.43 38.89 -7.39
N VAL A 249 4.85 38.24 -6.37
CA VAL A 249 4.22 38.92 -5.21
C VAL A 249 5.23 39.83 -4.50
N GLY A 250 6.45 39.32 -4.35
CA GLY A 250 7.52 40.11 -3.75
C GLY A 250 7.86 41.40 -4.53
N ILE A 251 7.97 41.30 -5.86
CA ILE A 251 8.23 42.45 -6.73
C ILE A 251 7.05 43.44 -6.67
N LEU A 252 5.80 42.94 -6.68
CA LEU A 252 4.61 43.80 -6.54
C LEU A 252 4.66 44.62 -5.26
N LYS A 253 4.99 44.01 -4.12
CA LYS A 253 5.15 44.73 -2.84
C LYS A 253 6.27 45.80 -2.89
N LEU A 254 7.37 45.53 -3.63
CA LEU A 254 8.43 46.49 -3.80
C LEU A 254 7.99 47.69 -4.65
N VAL A 255 7.15 47.45 -5.67
CA VAL A 255 6.59 48.52 -6.52
C VAL A 255 5.55 49.32 -5.75
N GLU A 256 4.72 48.71 -4.92
CA GLU A 256 3.76 49.39 -4.02
C GLU A 256 4.44 50.39 -3.06
N ASP A 257 5.67 50.10 -2.65
CA ASP A 257 6.48 51.00 -1.78
C ASP A 257 7.06 52.21 -2.52
N THR A 258 6.86 52.33 -3.83
CA THR A 258 7.34 53.48 -4.64
C THR A 258 6.25 54.55 -4.78
N LYS A 259 6.62 55.73 -5.34
CA LYS A 259 5.62 56.75 -5.67
C LYS A 259 4.82 56.28 -6.89
N LEU A 260 3.54 55.97 -6.69
CA LEU A 260 2.63 55.47 -7.73
C LEU A 260 1.50 56.45 -7.99
N SER A 261 1.05 56.55 -9.26
CA SER A 261 -0.22 57.17 -9.60
C SER A 261 -1.40 56.31 -9.13
N GLU A 262 -2.58 56.89 -8.99
CA GLU A 262 -3.79 56.10 -8.59
C GLU A 262 -4.12 55.00 -9.60
N GLU A 263 -3.93 55.27 -10.90
CA GLU A 263 -4.11 54.25 -11.95
C GLU A 263 -3.11 53.10 -11.81
N GLN A 264 -1.86 53.35 -11.47
CA GLN A 264 -0.84 52.32 -11.23
C GLN A 264 -1.17 51.47 -10.00
N LYS A 265 -1.70 52.07 -8.94
CA LYS A 265 -2.18 51.35 -7.73
C LYS A 265 -3.33 50.39 -8.08
N GLU A 266 -4.29 50.86 -8.90
CA GLU A 266 -5.39 50.02 -9.36
C GLU A 266 -4.88 48.81 -10.15
N TYR A 267 -3.96 48.99 -11.11
CA TYR A 267 -3.36 47.90 -11.86
C TYR A 267 -2.61 46.90 -10.97
N LEU A 268 -1.83 47.40 -10.02
CA LEU A 268 -1.11 46.53 -9.08
C LEU A 268 -2.06 45.72 -8.22
N THR A 269 -3.18 46.29 -7.76
CA THR A 269 -4.22 45.56 -7.01
C THR A 269 -4.82 44.42 -7.84
N ILE A 270 -5.07 44.66 -9.13
CA ILE A 270 -5.58 43.63 -10.05
C ILE A 270 -4.55 42.54 -10.25
N VAL A 271 -3.27 42.87 -10.41
CA VAL A 271 -2.20 41.87 -10.57
C VAL A 271 -2.01 41.04 -9.29
N ASP A 272 -1.96 41.69 -8.11
CA ASP A 272 -1.84 41.02 -6.81
C ASP A 272 -3.00 40.00 -6.58
N SER A 273 -4.22 40.47 -6.86
CA SER A 273 -5.39 39.58 -6.74
C SER A 273 -5.33 38.37 -7.71
N SER A 274 -4.82 38.61 -8.93
CA SER A 274 -4.68 37.55 -9.94
C SER A 274 -3.61 36.52 -9.56
N VAL A 275 -2.48 36.97 -9.03
CA VAL A 275 -1.40 36.10 -8.55
C VAL A 275 -1.85 35.27 -7.34
N LYS A 276 -2.53 35.88 -6.36
CA LYS A 276 -3.10 35.17 -5.20
C LYS A 276 -4.10 34.09 -5.61
N ASN A 277 -4.96 34.41 -6.58
CA ASN A 277 -5.89 33.43 -7.14
C ASN A 277 -5.16 32.25 -7.81
N LEU A 278 -4.10 32.51 -8.56
CA LEU A 278 -3.30 31.47 -9.22
C LEU A 278 -2.62 30.57 -8.19
N LEU A 279 -2.02 31.14 -7.14
CA LEU A 279 -1.43 30.38 -6.04
C LEU A 279 -2.45 29.47 -5.36
N THR A 280 -3.68 29.95 -5.13
CA THR A 280 -4.75 29.14 -4.58
C THR A 280 -5.11 27.96 -5.48
N ILE A 281 -5.23 28.19 -6.81
CA ILE A 281 -5.52 27.12 -7.78
C ILE A 281 -4.42 26.07 -7.76
N ILE A 282 -3.16 26.47 -7.75
CA ILE A 282 -2.01 25.56 -7.73
C ILE A 282 -2.02 24.73 -6.44
N SER A 283 -2.25 25.36 -5.27
CA SER A 283 -2.36 24.67 -3.99
C SER A 283 -3.50 23.64 -4.00
N ASP A 284 -4.67 24.02 -4.51
CA ASP A 284 -5.82 23.12 -4.62
C ASP A 284 -5.51 21.89 -5.50
N VAL A 285 -4.85 22.09 -6.66
CA VAL A 285 -4.47 20.97 -7.56
C VAL A 285 -3.48 20.03 -6.89
N LEU A 286 -2.51 20.59 -6.14
CA LEU A 286 -1.54 19.80 -5.37
C LEU A 286 -2.18 19.00 -4.27
N ASP A 287 -2.96 19.65 -3.41
CA ASP A 287 -3.65 18.99 -2.31
C ASP A 287 -4.51 17.87 -2.86
N PHE A 288 -5.25 18.12 -3.95
CA PHE A 288 -6.05 17.10 -4.60
C PHE A 288 -5.19 15.91 -5.07
N THR A 289 -4.08 16.18 -5.74
CA THR A 289 -3.21 15.12 -6.30
C THR A 289 -2.58 14.28 -5.18
N ARG A 290 -2.12 14.90 -4.09
CA ARG A 290 -1.57 14.22 -2.91
C ARG A 290 -2.62 13.36 -2.20
N ILE A 291 -3.84 13.89 -2.06
CA ILE A 291 -4.95 13.15 -1.44
C ILE A 291 -5.38 11.97 -2.32
N GLN A 292 -5.45 12.15 -3.65
CA GLN A 292 -5.83 11.09 -4.59
C GLN A 292 -4.82 9.94 -4.63
N SER A 293 -3.54 10.24 -4.49
CA SER A 293 -2.47 9.25 -4.47
C SER A 293 -2.33 8.50 -3.13
N GLY A 294 -3.11 8.87 -2.11
CA GLY A 294 -3.05 8.25 -0.79
C GLY A 294 -1.78 8.58 0.00
N ILE A 295 -0.99 9.57 -0.44
CA ILE A 295 0.26 9.99 0.22
C ILE A 295 -0.01 10.90 1.42
N THR A 296 -1.18 11.54 1.45
CA THR A 296 -1.54 12.44 2.56
C THR A 296 -1.96 11.64 3.77
N GLU A 297 -1.18 11.71 4.83
CA GLU A 297 -1.55 11.23 6.17
C GLU A 297 -2.13 12.39 6.98
N LEU A 298 -3.10 12.08 7.86
CA LEU A 298 -3.66 13.08 8.76
C LEU A 298 -2.71 13.32 9.93
N GLU A 299 -2.37 14.58 10.20
CA GLU A 299 -1.57 14.99 11.36
C GLU A 299 -2.47 15.16 12.59
N ASN A 300 -2.80 14.05 13.24
CA ASN A 300 -3.68 14.08 14.39
C ASN A 300 -2.97 14.61 15.65
N ALA A 301 -3.52 15.66 16.23
CA ALA A 301 -3.09 16.26 17.47
C ALA A 301 -4.30 16.70 18.32
N SER A 302 -4.09 16.87 19.61
CA SER A 302 -5.13 17.44 20.48
C SER A 302 -5.20 18.95 20.31
N PHE A 303 -6.38 19.50 20.07
CA PHE A 303 -6.59 20.95 19.93
C PHE A 303 -7.93 21.42 20.48
N ASP A 304 -8.00 22.71 20.80
CA ASP A 304 -9.17 23.43 21.29
C ASP A 304 -10.11 23.75 20.11
N LEU A 305 -11.27 23.06 20.04
CA LEU A 305 -12.23 23.23 18.96
C LEU A 305 -12.95 24.61 19.02
N PRO A 306 -13.45 25.09 20.15
CA PRO A 306 -13.99 26.44 20.28
C PRO A 306 -13.03 27.56 19.83
N ALA A 307 -11.76 27.44 20.21
CA ALA A 307 -10.73 28.42 19.78
C ALA A 307 -10.53 28.39 18.26
N LEU A 308 -10.48 27.21 17.66
CA LEU A 308 -10.40 27.07 16.20
C LEU A 308 -11.59 27.71 15.48
N ILE A 309 -12.81 27.43 15.94
CA ILE A 309 -14.03 28.02 15.35
C ILE A 309 -14.01 29.55 15.46
N LYS A 310 -13.62 30.08 16.61
CA LYS A 310 -13.52 31.53 16.83
C LYS A 310 -12.51 32.17 15.87
N GLU A 311 -11.37 31.54 15.63
CA GLU A 311 -10.34 31.99 14.68
C GLU A 311 -10.90 32.04 13.24
N ILE A 312 -11.54 30.95 12.79
CA ILE A 312 -12.10 30.85 11.43
C ILE A 312 -13.21 31.89 11.23
N LEU A 313 -14.06 32.08 12.24
CA LEU A 313 -15.15 33.08 12.18
C LEU A 313 -14.59 34.51 12.15
N SER A 314 -13.52 34.82 12.87
CA SER A 314 -12.88 36.14 12.83
C SER A 314 -12.42 36.49 11.42
N ILE A 315 -11.78 35.55 10.72
CA ILE A 315 -11.33 35.72 9.34
C ILE A 315 -12.55 35.89 8.40
N SER A 316 -13.54 35.02 8.52
CA SER A 316 -14.71 35.02 7.63
C SER A 316 -15.62 36.23 7.84
N SER A 317 -15.78 36.72 9.07
CA SER A 317 -16.63 37.87 9.40
C SER A 317 -16.08 39.17 8.81
N SER A 318 -14.76 39.33 8.75
CA SER A 318 -14.13 40.51 8.12
C SER A 318 -14.48 40.61 6.62
N ILE A 319 -14.53 39.47 5.93
CA ILE A 319 -14.91 39.40 4.51
C ILE A 319 -16.44 39.53 4.33
N ALA A 320 -17.20 38.87 5.21
CA ALA A 320 -18.67 38.86 5.18
C ALA A 320 -19.27 40.26 5.35
N SER A 321 -18.65 41.11 6.20
CA SER A 321 -19.09 42.47 6.45
C SER A 321 -19.04 43.35 5.19
N LEU A 322 -18.11 43.09 4.24
CA LEU A 322 -18.03 43.79 2.97
C LEU A 322 -19.31 43.58 2.09
N ASN A 323 -19.97 42.43 2.28
CA ASN A 323 -21.20 42.09 1.58
C ASN A 323 -22.45 42.27 2.44
N ASN A 324 -22.37 42.99 3.58
CA ASN A 324 -23.41 43.16 4.56
C ASN A 324 -23.98 41.83 5.10
N ASN A 325 -23.17 40.81 5.18
CA ASN A 325 -23.57 39.51 5.76
C ASN A 325 -23.26 39.44 7.25
N VAL A 326 -24.09 38.71 7.99
CA VAL A 326 -23.89 38.43 9.42
C VAL A 326 -23.51 36.97 9.59
N VAL A 327 -22.34 36.71 10.20
CA VAL A 327 -21.86 35.35 10.50
C VAL A 327 -22.09 35.06 11.98
N ARG A 328 -22.66 33.88 12.28
CA ARG A 328 -22.92 33.41 13.63
C ARG A 328 -22.40 31.99 13.82
N SER A 329 -22.13 31.59 15.07
CA SER A 329 -21.87 30.19 15.40
C SER A 329 -22.62 29.73 16.62
N SER A 330 -22.91 28.43 16.63
CA SER A 330 -23.49 27.74 17.78
C SER A 330 -22.77 26.39 17.96
N ILE A 331 -22.25 26.16 19.17
CA ILE A 331 -21.63 24.88 19.54
C ILE A 331 -22.51 24.30 20.64
N SER A 332 -23.03 23.08 20.43
CA SER A 332 -23.90 22.42 21.41
C SER A 332 -23.10 22.08 22.68
N PRO A 333 -23.72 22.17 23.88
CA PRO A 333 -23.00 22.00 25.15
C PRO A 333 -22.38 20.61 25.36
N ASN A 334 -22.84 19.60 24.61
CA ASN A 334 -22.37 18.23 24.69
C ASN A 334 -21.21 17.93 23.72
N VAL A 335 -20.74 18.93 22.95
CA VAL A 335 -19.57 18.82 22.09
C VAL A 335 -18.30 18.98 22.93
N PRO A 336 -17.32 18.07 22.86
CA PRO A 336 -16.06 18.22 23.59
C PRO A 336 -15.32 19.49 23.19
N SER A 337 -14.70 20.16 24.17
CA SER A 337 -13.88 21.35 23.92
C SER A 337 -12.53 21.00 23.33
N TYR A 338 -11.93 19.86 23.72
CA TYR A 338 -10.70 19.33 23.16
C TYR A 338 -10.97 18.05 22.37
N ILE A 339 -10.50 18.01 21.15
CA ILE A 339 -10.63 16.83 20.27
C ILE A 339 -9.26 16.44 19.69
N PHE A 340 -9.10 15.14 19.37
CA PHE A 340 -7.88 14.59 18.76
C PHE A 340 -8.10 14.40 17.25
N GLY A 341 -7.45 15.23 16.43
CA GLY A 341 -7.64 15.20 14.99
C GLY A 341 -6.72 16.17 14.25
N ASP A 342 -6.91 16.30 12.94
CA ASP A 342 -6.14 17.22 12.12
C ASP A 342 -6.80 18.61 12.08
N ARG A 343 -6.24 19.51 12.89
CA ARG A 343 -6.70 20.92 12.99
C ARG A 343 -6.62 21.65 11.65
N ILE A 344 -5.55 21.41 10.86
CA ILE A 344 -5.30 22.12 9.62
C ILE A 344 -6.32 21.71 8.56
N ARG A 345 -6.57 20.42 8.43
CA ARG A 345 -7.55 19.89 7.47
C ARG A 345 -8.98 20.24 7.83
N LEU A 346 -9.33 20.21 9.11
CA LEU A 346 -10.64 20.70 9.57
C LEU A 346 -10.84 22.18 9.25
N SER A 347 -9.81 23.00 9.50
CA SER A 347 -9.83 24.43 9.12
C SER A 347 -10.03 24.62 7.62
N GLN A 348 -9.33 23.83 6.80
CA GLN A 348 -9.43 23.88 5.35
C GLN A 348 -10.86 23.59 4.86
N ILE A 349 -11.51 22.55 5.41
CA ILE A 349 -12.91 22.22 5.09
C ILE A 349 -13.83 23.40 5.44
N LEU A 350 -13.73 23.90 6.68
CA LEU A 350 -14.60 24.98 7.17
C LEU A 350 -14.39 26.29 6.40
N LEU A 351 -13.15 26.69 6.15
CA LEU A 351 -12.83 27.90 5.36
C LEU A 351 -13.37 27.81 3.93
N ASN A 352 -13.29 26.64 3.31
CA ASN A 352 -13.84 26.44 1.96
C ASN A 352 -15.38 26.56 1.95
N LEU A 353 -16.08 25.94 2.90
CA LEU A 353 -17.54 26.00 2.99
C LEU A 353 -18.02 27.41 3.35
N LEU A 354 -17.39 28.05 4.34
CA LEU A 354 -17.67 29.44 4.72
C LEU A 354 -17.35 30.43 3.61
N GLY A 355 -16.22 30.25 2.91
CA GLY A 355 -15.88 31.08 1.74
C GLY A 355 -16.95 31.02 0.65
N ASN A 356 -17.49 29.83 0.39
CA ASN A 356 -18.62 29.66 -0.53
C ASN A 356 -19.88 30.37 0.00
N ALA A 357 -20.23 30.20 1.28
CA ALA A 357 -21.37 30.86 1.89
C ALA A 357 -21.27 32.39 1.81
N VAL A 358 -20.12 32.98 2.15
CA VAL A 358 -19.88 34.43 2.07
C VAL A 358 -19.97 34.94 0.63
N LYS A 359 -19.46 34.18 -0.32
CA LYS A 359 -19.42 34.51 -1.75
C LYS A 359 -20.81 34.54 -2.39
N PHE A 360 -21.69 33.61 -1.99
CA PHE A 360 -23.01 33.45 -2.61
C PHE A 360 -24.17 34.05 -1.81
N THR A 361 -23.88 34.72 -0.67
CA THR A 361 -24.83 35.45 0.12
C THR A 361 -24.61 36.97 0.03
N LYS A 362 -25.64 37.74 -0.17
CA LYS A 362 -25.62 39.22 -0.13
C LYS A 362 -26.69 39.70 0.86
N SER A 363 -26.27 40.51 1.83
CA SER A 363 -27.16 41.07 2.88
C SER A 363 -27.99 40.00 3.61
N GLY A 364 -27.34 38.88 3.98
CA GLY A 364 -27.98 37.74 4.58
C GLY A 364 -27.27 37.24 5.83
N THR A 365 -27.62 36.02 6.25
CA THR A 365 -27.05 35.36 7.42
C THR A 365 -26.32 34.08 7.03
N ILE A 366 -25.24 33.79 7.76
CA ILE A 366 -24.43 32.56 7.62
C ILE A 366 -24.29 31.99 9.02
N ASP A 367 -24.85 30.82 9.24
CA ASP A 367 -24.87 30.14 10.53
C ASP A 367 -23.96 28.90 10.49
N VAL A 368 -23.07 28.76 11.49
CA VAL A 368 -22.19 27.60 11.67
C VAL A 368 -22.63 26.87 12.92
N ASN A 369 -23.16 25.66 12.76
CA ASN A 369 -23.66 24.85 13.85
C ASN A 369 -22.78 23.60 14.04
N ILE A 370 -22.39 23.30 15.28
CA ILE A 370 -21.62 22.12 15.64
C ILE A 370 -22.41 21.33 16.67
N THR A 371 -22.65 20.06 16.37
CA THR A 371 -23.45 19.16 17.23
C THR A 371 -22.77 17.83 17.40
N LEU A 372 -22.96 17.20 18.54
CA LEU A 372 -22.55 15.82 18.78
C LEU A 372 -23.62 14.89 18.22
N LYS A 373 -23.24 14.06 17.22
CA LYS A 373 -24.15 13.11 16.59
C LYS A 373 -24.17 11.76 17.31
N GLU A 374 -22.98 11.29 17.69
CA GLU A 374 -22.80 10.00 18.35
C GLU A 374 -21.58 10.06 19.28
N LYS A 375 -21.66 9.35 20.42
CA LYS A 375 -20.54 9.19 21.33
C LYS A 375 -20.50 7.74 21.80
N GLN A 376 -19.35 7.10 21.58
CA GLN A 376 -19.05 5.74 22.05
C GLN A 376 -17.68 5.78 22.74
N ASP A 377 -17.70 5.72 24.04
CA ASP A 377 -16.51 5.88 24.90
C ASP A 377 -15.76 7.20 24.58
N LEU A 378 -14.51 7.11 24.16
CA LEU A 378 -13.70 8.26 23.74
C LEU A 378 -13.97 8.67 22.27
N LYS A 379 -14.53 7.79 21.43
CA LYS A 379 -14.84 8.14 20.04
C LYS A 379 -16.12 8.95 19.97
N VAL A 380 -16.04 10.07 19.27
CA VAL A 380 -17.16 10.98 19.04
C VAL A 380 -17.32 11.26 17.55
N VAL A 381 -18.56 11.29 17.10
CA VAL A 381 -18.92 11.74 15.76
C VAL A 381 -19.51 13.13 15.88
N LEU A 382 -18.79 14.12 15.39
CA LEU A 382 -19.23 15.51 15.38
C LEU A 382 -19.85 15.84 14.02
N GLN A 383 -20.96 16.57 14.05
CA GLN A 383 -21.60 17.10 12.86
C GLN A 383 -21.41 18.60 12.80
N PHE A 384 -20.94 19.09 11.68
CA PHE A 384 -20.77 20.48 11.32
C PHE A 384 -21.79 20.85 10.26
N GLU A 385 -22.42 21.98 10.40
CA GLU A 385 -23.36 22.54 9.43
C GLU A 385 -22.95 23.99 9.14
N VAL A 386 -22.85 24.35 7.88
CA VAL A 386 -22.68 25.73 7.39
C VAL A 386 -23.90 26.05 6.55
N LYS A 387 -24.75 26.91 7.07
CA LYS A 387 -26.02 27.31 6.46
C LYS A 387 -25.99 28.78 6.05
N ASP A 388 -26.34 29.06 4.80
CA ASP A 388 -26.47 30.41 4.27
C ASP A 388 -27.87 30.71 3.75
N THR A 389 -28.19 31.99 3.66
CA THR A 389 -29.46 32.53 3.08
C THR A 389 -29.23 33.11 1.67
N GLY A 390 -28.28 32.57 0.94
CA GLY A 390 -27.87 33.06 -0.39
C GLY A 390 -28.77 32.59 -1.54
N ILE A 391 -28.23 32.62 -2.73
CA ILE A 391 -28.95 32.28 -3.97
C ILE A 391 -29.40 30.83 -4.10
N GLY A 392 -28.85 29.92 -3.27
CA GLY A 392 -29.16 28.51 -3.35
C GLY A 392 -28.55 27.83 -4.59
N ILE A 393 -28.79 26.51 -4.68
CA ILE A 393 -28.26 25.64 -5.75
C ILE A 393 -29.43 24.94 -6.45
N PRO A 394 -29.54 25.01 -7.77
CA PRO A 394 -30.54 24.26 -8.53
C PRO A 394 -30.47 22.76 -8.28
N SER A 395 -31.62 22.07 -8.18
CA SER A 395 -31.74 20.65 -7.86
C SER A 395 -30.94 19.75 -8.82
N ALA A 396 -30.90 20.10 -10.10
CA ALA A 396 -30.15 19.37 -11.11
C ALA A 396 -28.62 19.30 -10.86
N ARG A 397 -28.10 20.19 -10.01
CA ARG A 397 -26.65 20.28 -9.70
C ARG A 397 -26.28 19.64 -8.38
N LEU A 398 -27.20 19.40 -7.48
CA LEU A 398 -26.91 18.87 -6.15
C LEU A 398 -26.13 17.54 -6.19
N ALA A 399 -26.42 16.69 -7.16
CA ALA A 399 -25.74 15.40 -7.32
C ALA A 399 -24.26 15.54 -7.76
N THR A 400 -23.88 16.63 -8.41
CA THR A 400 -22.56 16.77 -9.07
C THR A 400 -21.67 17.86 -8.50
N ILE A 401 -22.11 18.61 -7.48
CA ILE A 401 -21.32 19.74 -6.93
C ILE A 401 -20.02 19.30 -6.25
N PHE A 402 -19.92 18.03 -5.84
CA PHE A 402 -18.71 17.45 -5.27
C PHE A 402 -17.80 16.79 -6.32
N GLU A 403 -18.21 16.79 -7.61
CA GLU A 403 -17.40 16.29 -8.72
C GLU A 403 -16.45 17.37 -9.24
N MET A 404 -15.25 16.96 -9.70
CA MET A 404 -14.22 17.86 -10.18
C MET A 404 -14.61 18.57 -11.47
N TYR A 405 -14.20 19.82 -11.61
CA TYR A 405 -14.29 20.63 -12.84
C TYR A 405 -15.69 20.82 -13.45
N LYS A 406 -16.74 20.33 -12.81
CA LYS A 406 -18.11 20.61 -13.27
C LYS A 406 -18.53 22.02 -12.86
N LYS A 407 -17.96 23.03 -13.54
CA LYS A 407 -18.48 24.39 -13.48
C LYS A 407 -19.83 24.41 -14.19
N GLY A 408 -20.83 24.94 -13.49
CA GLY A 408 -22.12 25.09 -14.13
C GLY A 408 -22.09 26.13 -15.25
N GLU A 409 -22.71 25.82 -16.37
CA GLU A 409 -22.81 26.67 -17.57
C GLU A 409 -23.56 28.00 -17.38
N ILE A 410 -24.06 28.31 -16.18
CA ILE A 410 -24.92 29.48 -15.91
C ILE A 410 -24.17 30.62 -15.20
N SER A 411 -22.87 30.75 -15.31
CA SER A 411 -22.24 32.02 -14.93
C SER A 411 -21.67 32.74 -16.14
N SER A 412 -22.54 33.27 -16.98
CA SER A 412 -22.24 34.36 -17.93
C SER A 412 -21.88 35.67 -17.19
N SER A 413 -22.08 35.73 -15.86
CA SER A 413 -21.64 36.84 -15.03
C SER A 413 -20.19 36.61 -14.59
N ARG A 414 -19.28 37.51 -14.97
CA ARG A 414 -17.86 37.57 -14.58
C ARG A 414 -17.60 37.60 -13.07
N GLU A 415 -18.64 37.71 -12.23
CA GLU A 415 -18.56 37.93 -10.78
C GLU A 415 -18.23 36.74 -9.90
N TYR A 416 -18.39 35.46 -10.36
CA TYR A 416 -18.28 34.30 -9.48
C TYR A 416 -17.29 33.23 -9.93
N LYS A 417 -16.03 33.64 -10.18
CA LYS A 417 -14.94 32.70 -10.53
C LYS A 417 -14.46 31.91 -9.32
N GLY A 418 -14.56 30.58 -9.34
CA GLY A 418 -13.94 29.65 -8.38
C GLY A 418 -13.21 28.53 -9.10
N THR A 419 -12.30 27.83 -8.43
CA THR A 419 -11.49 26.72 -9.00
C THR A 419 -12.34 25.51 -9.39
N GLY A 420 -13.46 25.28 -8.68
CA GLY A 420 -14.30 24.08 -8.82
C GLY A 420 -13.67 22.84 -8.16
N LEU A 421 -12.59 23.02 -7.40
CA LEU A 421 -11.88 21.94 -6.71
C LEU A 421 -12.21 21.89 -5.21
N GLY A 422 -12.53 23.03 -4.59
CA GLY A 422 -12.67 23.13 -3.14
C GLY A 422 -13.67 22.13 -2.55
N LEU A 423 -14.87 21.99 -3.12
CA LEU A 423 -15.86 21.03 -2.62
C LEU A 423 -15.42 19.56 -2.80
N ALA A 424 -14.74 19.24 -3.90
CA ALA A 424 -14.18 17.91 -4.12
C ALA A 424 -13.07 17.58 -3.11
N ILE A 425 -12.20 18.56 -2.81
CA ILE A 425 -11.17 18.46 -1.78
C ILE A 425 -11.81 18.28 -0.41
N SER A 426 -12.82 19.12 -0.06
CA SER A 426 -13.54 19.00 1.22
C SER A 426 -14.17 17.62 1.39
N LYS A 427 -14.80 17.08 0.35
CA LYS A 427 -15.36 15.73 0.37
C LYS A 427 -14.29 14.69 0.70
N ARG A 428 -13.15 14.76 0.02
CA ARG A 428 -12.09 13.78 0.23
C ARG A 428 -11.44 13.89 1.61
N LEU A 429 -11.24 15.11 2.12
CA LEU A 429 -10.74 15.33 3.48
C LEU A 429 -11.72 14.78 4.54
N VAL A 430 -13.02 15.01 4.37
CA VAL A 430 -14.04 14.45 5.25
C VAL A 430 -14.04 12.92 5.22
N GLU A 431 -13.92 12.30 4.04
CA GLU A 431 -13.79 10.85 3.90
C GLU A 431 -12.54 10.31 4.63
N MET A 432 -11.40 11.01 4.54
CA MET A 432 -10.18 10.66 5.28
C MET A 432 -10.36 10.78 6.80
N MET A 433 -11.19 11.72 7.27
CA MET A 433 -11.58 11.87 8.69
C MET A 433 -12.72 10.92 9.09
N CYS A 434 -12.95 9.85 8.32
CA CYS A 434 -13.99 8.84 8.56
C CYS A 434 -15.41 9.42 8.68
N GLY A 435 -15.68 10.49 7.93
CA GLY A 435 -16.97 11.19 7.93
C GLY A 435 -17.71 11.13 6.61
N THR A 436 -18.80 11.88 6.54
CA THR A 436 -19.64 12.05 5.36
C THR A 436 -19.96 13.52 5.15
N ILE A 437 -20.08 13.98 3.91
CA ILE A 437 -20.47 15.35 3.56
C ILE A 437 -21.70 15.32 2.66
N GLY A 438 -22.59 16.26 2.88
CA GLY A 438 -23.82 16.43 2.11
C GLY A 438 -24.24 17.87 1.96
N VAL A 439 -25.26 18.11 1.14
CA VAL A 439 -25.82 19.43 0.88
C VAL A 439 -27.32 19.36 0.81
N GLN A 440 -27.96 20.36 1.32
CA GLN A 440 -29.40 20.66 1.15
C GLN A 440 -29.53 22.10 0.67
N SER A 441 -30.20 22.32 -0.46
CA SER A 441 -30.32 23.66 -1.02
C SER A 441 -31.65 23.81 -1.76
N THR A 442 -32.18 25.02 -1.73
CA THR A 442 -33.31 25.42 -2.54
C THR A 442 -32.96 26.74 -3.21
N GLU A 443 -33.08 26.79 -4.53
CA GLU A 443 -32.82 28.01 -5.30
C GLU A 443 -33.61 29.18 -4.78
N GLY A 444 -32.97 30.31 -4.53
CA GLY A 444 -33.53 31.53 -3.96
C GLY A 444 -33.74 31.51 -2.44
N LYS A 445 -33.45 30.38 -1.72
CA LYS A 445 -33.65 30.30 -0.27
C LYS A 445 -32.37 30.04 0.53
N GLY A 446 -31.26 29.69 -0.16
CA GLY A 446 -29.98 29.43 0.45
C GLY A 446 -29.55 27.97 0.42
N THR A 447 -28.41 27.70 1.06
CA THR A 447 -27.78 26.38 1.08
C THR A 447 -27.34 26.00 2.48
N SER A 448 -27.47 24.72 2.82
CA SER A 448 -26.89 24.11 4.02
C SER A 448 -25.96 22.99 3.59
N PHE A 449 -24.67 23.18 3.83
CA PHE A 449 -23.68 22.12 3.77
C PHE A 449 -23.51 21.50 5.14
N HIS A 450 -23.53 20.17 5.20
CA HIS A 450 -23.32 19.45 6.46
C HIS A 450 -22.28 18.36 6.25
N PHE A 451 -21.40 18.20 7.21
CA PHE A 451 -20.42 17.10 7.21
C PHE A 451 -20.22 16.54 8.62
N THR A 452 -19.74 15.32 8.67
CA THR A 452 -19.38 14.67 9.93
C THR A 452 -17.87 14.37 9.93
N ILE A 453 -17.30 14.29 11.11
CA ILE A 453 -15.97 13.72 11.33
C ILE A 453 -16.02 12.76 12.51
N THR A 454 -15.18 11.73 12.46
CA THR A 454 -14.96 10.84 13.61
C THR A 454 -13.67 11.24 14.28
N THR A 455 -13.71 11.52 15.57
CA THR A 455 -12.58 12.01 16.36
C THR A 455 -12.62 11.42 17.77
N GLU A 456 -11.67 11.77 18.64
CA GLU A 456 -11.65 11.36 20.04
C GLU A 456 -11.88 12.56 20.97
N ASP A 457 -12.66 12.32 22.01
CA ASP A 457 -12.89 13.26 23.10
C ASP A 457 -11.65 13.34 24.00
N ASN A 458 -11.04 14.51 24.05
CA ASN A 458 -9.81 14.76 24.82
C ASN A 458 -10.01 15.81 25.94
N ASP A 459 -11.23 16.01 26.40
CA ASP A 459 -11.53 16.97 27.48
C ASP A 459 -10.82 16.64 28.80
N HIS A 460 -10.41 15.39 29.01
CA HIS A 460 -9.58 14.99 30.17
C HIS A 460 -8.22 15.71 30.24
N LEU A 461 -7.75 16.32 29.14
CA LEU A 461 -6.55 17.16 29.16
C LEU A 461 -6.78 18.52 29.88
N LEU A 462 -8.03 18.94 30.05
CA LEU A 462 -8.36 20.13 30.84
C LEU A 462 -8.07 19.92 32.33
N GLU A 463 -8.34 18.73 32.85
CA GLU A 463 -8.11 18.40 34.28
C GLU A 463 -6.63 18.48 34.66
N LYS A 464 -5.71 18.17 33.71
CA LYS A 464 -4.26 18.25 33.95
C LYS A 464 -3.67 19.66 33.80
N LYS A 465 -4.35 20.60 33.14
CA LYS A 465 -3.86 21.97 32.94
C LYS A 465 -4.18 22.92 34.09
N GLN A 466 -5.05 22.56 35.04
CA GLN A 466 -5.39 23.41 36.19
C GLN A 466 -4.30 23.48 37.28
N GLU A 467 -3.22 22.68 37.19
CA GLU A 467 -2.12 22.69 38.18
C GLU A 467 -0.88 23.47 37.74
N VAL A 468 -0.88 24.14 36.58
CA VAL A 468 0.23 25.01 36.17
C VAL A 468 -0.19 26.46 36.39
N PRO A 469 0.50 27.25 37.22
CA PRO A 469 0.15 28.65 37.49
C PRO A 469 0.17 29.44 36.16
N GLU A 470 -0.90 30.17 35.91
CA GLU A 470 -1.01 31.12 34.79
C GLU A 470 0.21 32.06 34.80
N GLN A 471 1.18 31.79 33.94
CA GLN A 471 2.15 32.81 33.56
C GLN A 471 1.40 33.85 32.74
N GLN A 472 1.39 35.03 33.27
CA GLN A 472 0.73 36.24 32.85
C GLN A 472 0.70 36.41 31.32
N LYS A 473 -0.54 36.49 30.76
CA LYS A 473 -0.75 37.03 29.42
C LYS A 473 -0.13 38.44 29.35
N PRO A 474 0.69 38.76 28.35
CA PRO A 474 1.15 40.12 28.18
C PRO A 474 -0.06 41.04 27.92
N ASN A 475 -0.17 42.07 28.70
CA ASN A 475 -1.17 43.12 28.61
C ASN A 475 -1.08 43.81 27.25
N PRO A 476 -2.16 43.95 26.44
CA PRO A 476 -2.09 44.48 25.07
C PRO A 476 -2.01 46.02 24.99
N LYS A 477 -1.44 46.68 25.98
CA LYS A 477 -1.21 48.14 25.98
C LYS A 477 0.13 48.51 26.63
N SER A 478 1.22 48.15 25.96
CA SER A 478 2.44 48.93 26.00
C SER A 478 2.98 48.96 24.58
N GLU A 479 2.97 50.16 23.97
CA GLU A 479 3.86 50.47 22.87
C GLU A 479 5.27 50.28 23.41
N LEU A 480 5.80 49.06 23.27
CA LEU A 480 7.21 48.78 23.52
C LEU A 480 8.00 49.58 22.51
N VAL A 481 8.61 50.64 22.97
CA VAL A 481 9.70 51.32 22.27
C VAL A 481 10.69 50.24 21.85
N PHE A 482 10.83 50.03 20.55
CA PHE A 482 11.75 49.05 19.97
C PHE A 482 13.17 49.56 20.18
N ASP A 483 13.77 49.31 21.35
CA ASP A 483 15.20 49.54 21.54
C ASP A 483 15.97 48.56 20.65
N ARG A 484 16.63 49.10 19.66
CA ARG A 484 17.36 48.33 18.65
C ARG A 484 18.61 47.72 19.31
N VAL A 485 18.57 46.39 19.44
CA VAL A 485 19.78 45.64 19.74
C VAL A 485 20.59 45.47 18.47
N PRO A 486 21.88 45.88 18.43
CA PRO A 486 22.71 45.73 17.22
C PRO A 486 23.00 44.26 16.95
N LEU A 487 22.31 43.64 15.99
CA LEU A 487 22.49 42.23 15.61
C LEU A 487 23.21 42.11 14.27
N LYS A 488 24.18 41.20 14.20
CA LYS A 488 24.83 40.79 12.95
C LYS A 488 24.05 39.63 12.34
N ILE A 489 23.39 39.88 11.22
CA ILE A 489 22.48 38.95 10.58
C ILE A 489 23.07 38.49 9.25
N LEU A 490 22.99 37.15 8.99
CA LEU A 490 23.25 36.55 7.68
C LEU A 490 21.94 36.00 7.12
N LEU A 491 21.63 36.37 5.87
CA LEU A 491 20.49 35.85 5.10
C LEU A 491 21.01 35.00 3.94
N VAL A 492 20.57 33.75 3.89
CA VAL A 492 21.01 32.76 2.90
C VAL A 492 19.81 32.25 2.11
N ASP A 493 19.82 32.45 0.80
CA ASP A 493 18.75 32.00 -0.11
C ASP A 493 19.33 31.96 -1.54
N ASP A 494 19.04 30.95 -2.32
CA ASP A 494 19.55 30.78 -3.70
C ASP A 494 18.84 31.69 -4.71
N ASN A 495 17.73 32.28 -4.34
CA ASN A 495 16.95 33.17 -5.20
C ASN A 495 17.28 34.65 -4.91
N GLU A 496 17.86 35.30 -5.91
CA GLU A 496 18.19 36.73 -5.80
C GLU A 496 17.00 37.63 -5.42
N ILE A 497 15.79 37.27 -5.82
CA ILE A 497 14.58 38.05 -5.50
C ILE A 497 14.28 37.91 -4.01
N ASN A 498 14.41 36.71 -3.44
CA ASN A 498 14.21 36.46 -2.00
C ASN A 498 15.25 37.22 -1.18
N ILE A 499 16.52 37.23 -1.62
CA ILE A 499 17.59 38.02 -1.01
C ILE A 499 17.25 39.51 -1.02
N LYS A 500 16.84 40.07 -2.17
CA LYS A 500 16.47 41.50 -2.30
C LYS A 500 15.29 41.84 -1.40
N LEU A 501 14.28 40.98 -1.32
CA LEU A 501 13.11 41.18 -0.47
C LEU A 501 13.48 41.09 1.01
N GLY A 502 14.19 40.03 1.42
CA GLY A 502 14.63 39.86 2.79
C GLY A 502 15.49 41.03 3.26
N ARG A 503 16.44 41.49 2.43
CA ARG A 503 17.26 42.68 2.73
C ARG A 503 16.38 43.90 3.01
N LYS A 504 15.39 44.19 2.16
CA LYS A 504 14.48 45.33 2.38
C LYS A 504 13.61 45.19 3.64
N VAL A 505 13.19 43.99 3.98
CA VAL A 505 12.46 43.72 5.22
C VAL A 505 13.33 44.07 6.43
N PHE A 506 14.58 43.63 6.47
CA PHE A 506 15.51 43.92 7.55
C PHE A 506 15.92 45.41 7.56
N GLU A 507 16.14 46.04 6.41
CA GLU A 507 16.40 47.48 6.29
C GLU A 507 15.24 48.33 6.86
N LYS A 508 13.97 47.96 6.59
CA LYS A 508 12.79 48.61 7.21
C LYS A 508 12.78 48.46 8.76
N LEU A 509 13.33 47.40 9.28
CA LEU A 509 13.51 47.16 10.71
C LEU A 509 14.80 47.84 11.26
N GLY A 510 15.63 48.38 10.35
CA GLY A 510 16.85 49.09 10.68
C GLY A 510 18.08 48.20 10.90
N TYR A 511 18.05 46.98 10.38
CA TYR A 511 19.18 46.05 10.39
C TYR A 511 19.87 45.99 9.04
N GLU A 512 21.20 45.97 9.09
CA GLU A 512 22.03 45.67 7.92
C GLU A 512 22.32 44.19 7.90
N VAL A 513 22.01 43.51 6.79
CA VAL A 513 22.21 42.05 6.66
C VAL A 513 23.28 41.73 5.63
N ARG A 514 24.13 40.78 5.97
CA ARG A 514 25.00 40.13 5.00
C ARG A 514 24.24 39.02 4.29
N THR A 515 24.59 38.72 3.06
CA THR A 515 23.85 37.75 2.22
C THR A 515 24.78 36.70 1.65
N ALA A 516 24.26 35.49 1.44
CA ALA A 516 24.91 34.40 0.73
C ALA A 516 23.88 33.74 -0.20
N PHE A 517 24.32 33.18 -1.34
CA PHE A 517 23.45 32.61 -2.37
C PHE A 517 23.44 31.09 -2.39
N ASP A 518 24.26 30.46 -1.59
CA ASP A 518 24.20 29.00 -1.36
C ASP A 518 24.79 28.63 0.01
N GLY A 519 24.62 27.34 0.39
CA GLY A 519 25.11 26.86 1.67
C GLY A 519 26.65 26.89 1.80
N LYS A 520 27.38 26.73 0.69
CA LYS A 520 28.85 26.76 0.69
C LYS A 520 29.36 28.16 0.97
N GLU A 521 28.82 29.16 0.27
CA GLU A 521 29.14 30.57 0.53
C GLU A 521 28.80 30.97 1.98
N ALA A 522 27.67 30.50 2.50
CA ALA A 522 27.28 30.76 3.89
C ALA A 522 28.32 30.19 4.87
N VAL A 523 28.80 28.96 4.66
CA VAL A 523 29.85 28.35 5.50
C VAL A 523 31.15 29.14 5.43
N GLU A 524 31.61 29.56 4.22
CA GLU A 524 32.81 30.33 4.01
C GLU A 524 32.72 31.71 4.70
N ILE A 525 31.58 32.38 4.60
CA ILE A 525 31.32 33.65 5.28
C ILE A 525 31.35 33.51 6.79
N CYS A 526 30.76 32.44 7.32
CA CYS A 526 30.73 32.15 8.78
C CYS A 526 32.09 31.74 9.34
N GLN A 527 33.02 31.23 8.54
CA GLN A 527 34.40 30.95 8.99
C GLN A 527 35.16 32.24 9.33
N ASN A 528 34.93 33.31 8.56
CA ASN A 528 35.66 34.56 8.65
C ASN A 528 34.91 35.66 9.42
N ASN A 529 33.64 35.45 9.77
CA ASN A 529 32.82 36.44 10.45
C ASN A 529 32.00 35.78 11.57
N GLN A 530 31.62 36.58 12.56
CA GLN A 530 30.69 36.20 13.60
C GLN A 530 29.32 36.79 13.31
N PHE A 531 28.28 35.97 13.39
CA PHE A 531 26.88 36.36 13.27
C PHE A 531 26.12 35.97 14.52
N ASP A 532 25.14 36.76 14.90
CA ASP A 532 24.23 36.49 16.01
C ASP A 532 23.09 35.59 15.51
N ILE A 533 22.57 35.89 14.31
CA ILE A 533 21.44 35.16 13.72
C ILE A 533 21.74 34.83 12.24
N ILE A 534 21.42 33.61 11.83
CA ILE A 534 21.46 33.17 10.44
C ILE A 534 20.05 32.73 10.01
N PHE A 535 19.51 33.36 9.00
CA PHE A 535 18.31 32.92 8.32
C PHE A 535 18.71 32.07 7.11
N MET A 536 18.46 30.77 7.17
CA MET A 536 18.99 29.75 6.24
C MET A 536 17.88 29.08 5.44
N ASP A 537 17.90 29.23 4.12
CA ASP A 537 17.03 28.41 3.27
C ASP A 537 17.42 26.92 3.37
N LEU A 538 16.43 26.05 3.47
CA LEU A 538 16.66 24.60 3.56
C LEU A 538 17.02 23.97 2.20
N ARG A 539 16.50 24.53 1.09
CA ARG A 539 16.63 23.93 -0.25
C ARG A 539 17.42 24.84 -1.17
N MET A 540 18.71 24.59 -1.27
CA MET A 540 19.63 25.31 -2.14
C MET A 540 20.49 24.34 -2.96
N PRO A 541 20.92 24.72 -4.17
CA PRO A 541 21.88 23.95 -4.94
C PRO A 541 23.26 23.95 -4.28
N VAL A 542 24.16 23.07 -4.72
CA VAL A 542 25.54 22.89 -4.25
C VAL A 542 25.64 22.33 -2.83
N LEU A 543 25.19 23.08 -1.83
CA LEU A 543 25.13 22.66 -0.41
C LEU A 543 23.80 23.14 0.17
N ASN A 544 22.96 22.21 0.59
CA ASN A 544 21.66 22.53 1.16
C ASN A 544 21.77 23.09 2.59
N GLY A 545 20.69 23.72 3.08
CA GLY A 545 20.70 24.37 4.40
C GLY A 545 20.92 23.43 5.57
N PHE A 546 20.55 22.16 5.47
CA PHE A 546 20.82 21.17 6.50
C PHE A 546 22.31 20.85 6.61
N GLU A 547 22.96 20.59 5.48
CA GLU A 547 24.40 20.31 5.39
C GLU A 547 25.23 21.54 5.80
N ALA A 548 24.82 22.74 5.35
CA ALA A 548 25.46 23.99 5.74
C ALA A 548 25.40 24.22 7.26
N THR A 549 24.25 23.98 7.88
CA THR A 549 24.08 24.08 9.34
C THR A 549 24.98 23.13 10.09
N GLU A 550 25.08 21.86 9.64
CA GLU A 550 25.97 20.89 10.26
C GLU A 550 27.45 21.32 10.21
N LEU A 551 27.89 21.86 9.06
CA LEU A 551 29.26 22.36 8.90
C LEU A 551 29.52 23.61 9.74
N ILE A 552 28.59 24.57 9.79
CA ILE A 552 28.72 25.76 10.63
C ILE A 552 28.82 25.37 12.11
N ASN A 553 27.96 24.45 12.57
CA ASN A 553 27.98 23.97 13.95
C ASN A 553 29.25 23.19 14.32
N LYS A 554 29.89 22.50 13.37
CA LYS A 554 31.18 21.81 13.57
C LYS A 554 32.36 22.75 13.61
N THR A 555 32.34 23.84 12.86
CA THR A 555 33.45 24.81 12.81
C THR A 555 33.50 25.73 14.03
N LYS A 556 32.36 26.01 14.68
CA LYS A 556 32.26 26.86 15.88
C LYS A 556 32.27 26.00 17.13
N THR A 557 33.43 25.82 17.72
CA THR A 557 33.64 24.90 18.87
C THR A 557 33.17 25.45 20.21
N LYS A 558 33.16 26.78 20.40
CA LYS A 558 32.69 27.40 21.65
C LYS A 558 31.19 27.70 21.58
N PRO A 559 30.40 27.37 22.60
CA PRO A 559 28.96 27.66 22.65
C PRO A 559 28.61 29.13 22.45
N THR A 560 29.44 30.04 22.92
CA THR A 560 29.30 31.50 22.83
C THR A 560 29.46 32.03 21.39
N ASP A 561 30.14 31.29 20.51
CA ASP A 561 30.46 31.73 19.14
C ASP A 561 29.48 31.13 18.12
N LYS A 562 28.52 30.33 18.55
CA LYS A 562 27.52 29.68 17.66
C LYS A 562 26.39 30.64 17.35
N PRO A 563 26.13 30.94 16.06
CA PRO A 563 24.99 31.72 15.67
C PRO A 563 23.68 30.98 15.91
N LEU A 564 22.60 31.72 16.14
CA LEU A 564 21.25 31.17 16.16
C LEU A 564 20.81 30.93 14.72
N ILE A 565 20.67 29.68 14.30
CA ILE A 565 20.26 29.33 12.93
C ILE A 565 18.76 29.09 12.88
N ILE A 566 18.08 29.82 12.01
CA ILE A 566 16.65 29.80 11.78
C ILE A 566 16.41 29.31 10.37
N ALA A 567 15.66 28.23 10.23
CA ALA A 567 15.33 27.69 8.93
C ALA A 567 14.29 28.58 8.20
N LEU A 568 14.51 28.83 6.92
CA LEU A 568 13.51 29.41 6.02
C LEU A 568 12.93 28.31 5.15
N THR A 569 11.62 28.13 5.15
CA THR A 569 10.95 27.09 4.37
C THR A 569 9.68 27.61 3.70
N ALA A 570 9.36 27.09 2.53
CA ALA A 570 8.09 27.35 1.85
C ALA A 570 6.92 26.55 2.46
N ASN A 571 7.22 25.47 3.21
CA ASN A 571 6.21 24.60 3.80
C ASN A 571 6.70 24.05 5.15
N ALA A 572 5.84 24.05 6.16
CA ALA A 572 6.14 23.52 7.49
C ALA A 572 5.73 22.03 7.58
N ASN A 573 6.55 21.12 7.02
CA ASN A 573 6.33 19.70 7.21
C ASN A 573 6.91 19.27 8.57
N SER A 574 6.21 18.34 9.24
CA SER A 574 6.66 17.74 10.52
C SER A 574 8.07 17.15 10.44
N ASP A 575 8.38 16.48 9.33
CA ASP A 575 9.67 15.81 9.09
C ASP A 575 10.83 16.81 8.95
N ASP A 576 10.62 17.91 8.22
CA ASP A 576 11.62 18.97 8.07
C ASP A 576 11.87 19.68 9.41
N ARG A 577 10.82 19.87 10.22
CA ARG A 577 10.93 20.46 11.57
C ARG A 577 11.76 19.61 12.51
N GLU A 578 11.47 18.30 12.57
CA GLU A 578 12.21 17.38 13.42
C GLU A 578 13.69 17.30 13.01
N LYS A 579 13.95 17.31 11.71
CA LYS A 579 15.30 17.30 11.15
C LYS A 579 16.06 18.59 11.45
N CYS A 580 15.42 19.76 11.34
CA CYS A 580 16.00 21.04 11.71
C CYS A 580 16.46 21.05 13.18
N LEU A 581 15.59 20.64 14.10
CA LEU A 581 15.90 20.62 15.53
C LEU A 581 17.03 19.63 15.86
N LYS A 582 17.05 18.44 15.25
CA LYS A 582 18.13 17.45 15.42
C LYS A 582 19.50 17.95 14.97
N LEU A 583 19.55 18.79 13.95
CA LEU A 583 20.79 19.38 13.42
C LEU A 583 21.22 20.66 14.15
N GLY A 584 20.46 21.08 15.16
CA GLY A 584 20.78 22.24 15.98
C GLY A 584 20.29 23.57 15.41
N MET A 585 19.36 23.57 14.47
CA MET A 585 18.59 24.78 14.14
C MET A 585 17.63 25.09 15.28
N MET A 586 17.40 26.37 15.54
CA MET A 586 16.63 26.82 16.70
C MET A 586 15.13 26.80 16.43
N ASP A 587 14.74 27.22 15.23
CA ASP A 587 13.35 27.39 14.83
C ASP A 587 13.25 27.46 13.31
N PHE A 588 12.01 27.61 12.80
CA PHE A 588 11.76 27.78 11.38
C PHE A 588 10.77 28.92 11.13
N LEU A 589 10.93 29.60 9.99
CA LEU A 589 10.03 30.63 9.50
C LEU A 589 9.54 30.30 8.10
N LEU A 590 8.25 30.53 7.87
CA LEU A 590 7.65 30.35 6.55
C LEU A 590 7.96 31.51 5.63
N LYS A 591 8.39 31.24 4.41
CA LYS A 591 8.47 32.20 3.32
C LYS A 591 7.06 32.51 2.79
N PRO A 592 6.76 33.76 2.35
CA PRO A 592 7.64 34.92 2.24
C PRO A 592 7.88 35.61 3.60
N LEU A 593 9.07 36.23 3.75
CA LEU A 593 9.41 37.00 4.93
C LEU A 593 8.54 38.29 5.00
N ASP A 594 7.91 38.50 6.14
CA ASP A 594 7.05 39.64 6.42
C ASP A 594 7.63 40.51 7.54
N VAL A 595 7.52 41.85 7.42
CA VAL A 595 8.10 42.80 8.38
C VAL A 595 7.58 42.59 9.79
N SER A 596 6.25 42.40 9.93
CA SER A 596 5.63 42.19 11.26
C SER A 596 6.11 40.90 11.92
N ARG A 597 6.12 39.79 11.17
CA ARG A 597 6.56 38.49 11.67
C ARG A 597 8.04 38.50 12.06
N ILE A 598 8.90 39.06 11.23
CA ILE A 598 10.33 39.16 11.53
C ILE A 598 10.56 40.06 12.77
N LYS A 599 9.84 41.18 12.88
CA LYS A 599 9.89 42.06 14.06
C LYS A 599 9.54 41.30 15.33
N ASP A 600 8.38 40.66 15.36
CA ASP A 600 7.89 39.90 16.52
C ASP A 600 8.85 38.76 16.89
N TYR A 601 9.42 38.10 15.88
CA TYR A 601 10.36 37.01 16.05
C TYR A 601 11.71 37.47 16.60
N ILE A 602 12.27 38.59 16.11
CA ILE A 602 13.52 39.18 16.64
C ILE A 602 13.31 39.61 18.09
N ILE A 603 12.19 40.23 18.43
CA ILE A 603 11.86 40.63 19.81
C ILE A 603 11.79 39.38 20.70
N HIS A 604 11.15 38.34 20.26
CA HIS A 604 11.04 37.08 21.01
C HIS A 604 12.41 36.45 21.28
N ILE A 605 13.28 36.38 20.27
CA ILE A 605 14.62 35.79 20.39
C ILE A 605 15.53 36.64 21.25
N THR A 606 15.58 37.96 21.06
CA THR A 606 16.41 38.87 21.88
C THR A 606 16.06 38.76 23.34
N ASN A 607 14.77 38.69 23.69
CA ASN A 607 14.32 38.53 25.07
C ASN A 607 14.64 37.14 25.63
N LYS A 608 14.53 36.09 24.87
CA LYS A 608 14.75 34.70 25.31
C LYS A 608 16.22 34.36 25.51
N TYR A 609 17.11 34.93 24.71
CA TYR A 609 18.55 34.58 24.69
C TYR A 609 19.46 35.68 25.19
N ASN A 610 18.90 36.75 25.82
CA ASN A 610 19.66 37.90 26.36
C ASN A 610 20.74 38.40 25.39
N LEU A 611 20.42 38.57 24.12
CA LEU A 611 21.34 39.10 23.10
C LEU A 611 21.63 40.59 23.30
N ASN A 612 21.37 41.16 24.49
CA ASN A 612 21.72 42.50 24.86
C ASN A 612 23.23 42.56 25.12
N HIS A 613 23.99 42.98 24.13
CA HIS A 613 25.43 43.34 24.30
C HIS A 613 25.60 44.76 24.79
#